data_4aac6ab9d98ab3f244e68420be451677
#
_entry.id   4aac6ab9d98ab3f244e68420be451677
#
_cell.length_a   1.000
_cell.length_b   1.000
_cell.length_c   1.000
_cell.angle_alpha   90.00
_cell.angle_beta   90.00
_cell.angle_gamma   90.00
#
_symmetry.space_group_name_H-M   'P 1'
#
loop_
_entity.id
_entity.type
_entity.pdbx_description
1 polymer ?
#
loop_
_entity_poly.entity_id
_entity_poly.type
_entity_poly.pdbx_seq_one_letter_code
_entity_poly.pdbx_strand_id
1 'polypeptide(L)'
;SRLRAANPHPTTELEYSTPFELLVAVVLSAQSTDKGVNLATRRLFPVARTPEAIVALGEAGLADFIKTIGLYRSKARHLIAACRMLAELHGSQVPADRAALEALPGVGRKTANVILNTAFGQPTMAVDTHIFRVANRTGLAPGKTVLEVERKLLKTIPAEFRVDAHHWLILHGRYVCQARKPKCGECIIADLCEYKGKTWPATEEMNKRSNGSTASDGATSHSTKSASGQVAAYPPPSPRTGGKTKRRATPAKTD
;
A
#
# COMPACT_ATOMS: atom_id res chain seq x y z
N SER A 1 10.11 -3.96 -13.56
CA SER A 1 10.27 -5.43 -13.65
C SER A 1 10.80 -6.08 -12.36
N ARG A 2 11.88 -5.56 -11.69
CA ARG A 2 12.51 -6.21 -10.51
C ARG A 2 11.58 -6.32 -9.31
N LEU A 3 10.81 -5.27 -8.98
CA LEU A 3 9.84 -5.32 -7.88
C LEU A 3 8.74 -6.36 -8.14
N ARG A 4 8.27 -6.50 -9.39
CA ARG A 4 7.32 -7.54 -9.80
C ARG A 4 7.92 -8.94 -9.65
N ALA A 5 9.18 -9.13 -10.06
CA ALA A 5 9.84 -10.44 -9.90
C ALA A 5 10.00 -10.84 -8.45
N ALA A 6 10.31 -9.88 -7.54
CA ALA A 6 10.47 -10.13 -6.12
C ALA A 6 9.12 -10.34 -5.38
N ASN A 7 8.03 -9.73 -5.86
CA ASN A 7 6.69 -9.87 -5.31
C ASN A 7 5.65 -9.78 -6.42
N PRO A 8 5.29 -10.88 -7.09
CA PRO A 8 4.37 -10.88 -8.22
C PRO A 8 2.93 -10.48 -7.87
N HIS A 9 2.52 -10.68 -6.63
CA HIS A 9 1.17 -10.42 -6.14
C HIS A 9 1.19 -9.55 -4.89
N PRO A 10 1.56 -8.26 -5.03
CA PRO A 10 1.63 -7.36 -3.89
C PRO A 10 0.22 -7.02 -3.40
N THR A 11 0.04 -6.95 -2.08
CA THR A 11 -1.24 -6.61 -1.47
C THR A 11 -1.06 -5.78 -0.21
N THR A 12 -2.16 -5.25 0.32
CA THR A 12 -2.18 -4.59 1.62
C THR A 12 -2.02 -5.59 2.76
N GLU A 13 -1.52 -5.13 3.90
CA GLU A 13 -1.44 -5.90 5.15
C GLU A 13 -2.74 -5.83 5.98
N LEU A 14 -3.72 -5.03 5.54
CA LEU A 14 -5.06 -5.00 6.14
C LEU A 14 -5.84 -6.25 5.76
N GLU A 15 -6.58 -6.81 6.73
CA GLU A 15 -7.45 -7.97 6.54
C GLU A 15 -8.87 -7.53 6.19
N TYR A 16 -9.40 -8.02 5.08
CA TYR A 16 -10.75 -7.73 4.60
C TYR A 16 -11.23 -8.82 3.63
N SER A 17 -12.52 -8.95 3.46
CA SER A 17 -13.17 -9.88 2.52
C SER A 17 -14.03 -9.15 1.48
N THR A 18 -14.47 -7.93 1.76
CA THR A 18 -15.34 -7.14 0.88
C THR A 18 -14.80 -5.71 0.70
N PRO A 19 -15.19 -4.99 -0.36
CA PRO A 19 -14.86 -3.57 -0.51
C PRO A 19 -15.29 -2.72 0.69
N PHE A 20 -16.40 -3.06 1.33
CA PHE A 20 -16.87 -2.36 2.53
C PHE A 20 -15.94 -2.61 3.73
N GLU A 21 -15.56 -3.86 3.98
CA GLU A 21 -14.59 -4.17 5.04
C GLU A 21 -13.24 -3.47 4.79
N LEU A 22 -12.80 -3.38 3.52
CA LEU A 22 -11.61 -2.60 3.17
C LEU A 22 -11.79 -1.11 3.49
N LEU A 23 -12.91 -0.51 3.12
CA LEU A 23 -13.20 0.90 3.45
C LEU A 23 -13.09 1.14 4.96
N VAL A 24 -13.74 0.32 5.77
CA VAL A 24 -13.68 0.40 7.23
C VAL A 24 -12.24 0.27 7.72
N ALA A 25 -11.52 -0.75 7.28
CA ALA A 25 -10.13 -1.00 7.70
C ALA A 25 -9.20 0.17 7.32
N VAL A 26 -9.33 0.73 6.10
CA VAL A 26 -8.51 1.86 5.64
C VAL A 26 -8.83 3.14 6.42
N VAL A 27 -10.09 3.44 6.71
CA VAL A 27 -10.46 4.58 7.56
C VAL A 27 -9.88 4.40 8.96
N LEU A 28 -9.93 3.20 9.52
CA LEU A 28 -9.35 2.90 10.83
C LEU A 28 -7.82 2.96 10.84
N SER A 29 -7.15 2.73 9.71
CA SER A 29 -5.68 2.73 9.62
C SER A 29 -5.04 4.12 9.69
N ALA A 30 -5.81 5.20 9.55
CA ALA A 30 -5.29 6.56 9.69
C ALA A 30 -4.63 6.74 11.07
N GLN A 31 -3.32 7.05 11.10
CA GLN A 31 -2.51 7.19 12.33
C GLN A 31 -2.56 5.95 13.26
N SER A 32 -2.70 4.76 12.68
CA SER A 32 -2.71 3.49 13.41
C SER A 32 -1.91 2.44 12.65
N THR A 33 -1.45 1.40 13.34
CA THR A 33 -0.75 0.29 12.70
C THR A 33 -1.75 -0.69 12.10
N ASP A 34 -1.41 -1.29 10.95
CA ASP A 34 -2.26 -2.30 10.31
C ASP A 34 -2.54 -3.48 11.26
N LYS A 35 -1.54 -3.90 12.06
CA LYS A 35 -1.72 -4.93 13.10
C LYS A 35 -2.79 -4.55 14.14
N GLY A 36 -2.77 -3.29 14.61
CA GLY A 36 -3.78 -2.81 15.58
C GLY A 36 -5.18 -2.74 14.96
N VAL A 37 -5.26 -2.33 13.69
CA VAL A 37 -6.52 -2.32 12.94
C VAL A 37 -7.06 -3.74 12.77
N ASN A 38 -6.22 -4.69 12.32
CA ASN A 38 -6.64 -6.08 12.13
C ASN A 38 -7.14 -6.72 13.42
N LEU A 39 -6.51 -6.43 14.58
CA LEU A 39 -7.01 -6.92 15.88
C LEU A 39 -8.40 -6.39 16.22
N ALA A 40 -8.71 -5.14 15.88
CA ALA A 40 -10.03 -4.55 16.12
C ALA A 40 -11.06 -5.07 15.11
N THR A 41 -10.71 -5.15 13.82
CA THR A 41 -11.64 -5.58 12.75
C THR A 41 -11.97 -7.06 12.84
N ARG A 42 -11.06 -7.93 13.30
CA ARG A 42 -11.36 -9.35 13.60
C ARG A 42 -12.47 -9.54 14.62
N ARG A 43 -12.65 -8.57 15.54
CA ARG A 43 -13.74 -8.57 16.52
C ARG A 43 -15.00 -7.90 15.95
N LEU A 44 -14.83 -6.87 15.12
CA LEU A 44 -15.92 -6.07 14.57
C LEU A 44 -16.65 -6.80 13.43
N PHE A 45 -15.93 -7.31 12.43
CA PHE A 45 -16.52 -7.87 11.21
C PHE A 45 -17.42 -9.09 11.43
N PRO A 46 -17.21 -10.00 12.41
CA PRO A 46 -18.19 -11.05 12.71
C PRO A 46 -19.56 -10.52 13.15
N VAL A 47 -19.60 -9.30 13.70
CA VAL A 47 -20.83 -8.67 14.24
C VAL A 47 -21.45 -7.69 13.23
N ALA A 48 -20.62 -6.91 12.52
CA ALA A 48 -21.09 -5.83 11.65
C ALA A 48 -20.30 -5.77 10.33
N ARG A 49 -20.85 -6.41 9.28
CA ARG A 49 -20.24 -6.52 7.94
C ARG A 49 -20.88 -5.63 6.88
N THR A 50 -21.92 -4.89 7.23
CA THR A 50 -22.63 -4.03 6.31
C THR A 50 -22.75 -2.62 6.89
N PRO A 51 -23.00 -1.60 6.04
CA PRO A 51 -23.24 -0.24 6.51
C PRO A 51 -24.34 -0.17 7.57
N GLU A 52 -25.45 -0.87 7.36
CA GLU A 52 -26.59 -0.89 8.28
C GLU A 52 -26.20 -1.50 9.63
N ALA A 53 -25.44 -2.60 9.62
CA ALA A 53 -25.01 -3.25 10.86
C ALA A 53 -24.06 -2.34 11.67
N ILE A 54 -23.18 -1.59 10.99
CA ILE A 54 -22.33 -0.58 11.66
C ILE A 54 -23.19 0.55 12.25
N VAL A 55 -24.17 1.05 11.50
CA VAL A 55 -25.10 2.09 11.99
C VAL A 55 -25.89 1.59 13.20
N ALA A 56 -26.34 0.34 13.19
CA ALA A 56 -27.10 -0.28 14.30
C ALA A 56 -26.29 -0.38 15.61
N LEU A 57 -24.94 -0.51 15.54
CA LEU A 57 -24.09 -0.45 16.73
C LEU A 57 -24.12 0.92 17.41
N GLY A 58 -24.38 1.99 16.65
CA GLY A 58 -24.23 3.36 17.10
C GLY A 58 -22.76 3.74 17.35
N GLU A 59 -22.52 5.02 17.64
CA GLU A 59 -21.15 5.52 17.87
C GLU A 59 -20.49 4.87 19.10
N ALA A 60 -21.22 4.68 20.18
CA ALA A 60 -20.70 4.09 21.40
C ALA A 60 -20.34 2.61 21.22
N GLY A 61 -21.23 1.83 20.59
CA GLY A 61 -20.98 0.43 20.32
C GLY A 61 -19.81 0.21 19.39
N LEU A 62 -19.73 0.99 18.29
CA LEU A 62 -18.58 0.93 17.38
C LEU A 62 -17.28 1.35 18.07
N ALA A 63 -17.32 2.43 18.88
CA ALA A 63 -16.16 2.89 19.63
C ALA A 63 -15.59 1.81 20.55
N ASP A 64 -16.41 0.97 21.13
CA ASP A 64 -15.99 -0.11 22.04
C ASP A 64 -15.19 -1.20 21.31
N PHE A 65 -15.51 -1.51 20.05
CA PHE A 65 -14.72 -2.41 19.22
C PHE A 65 -13.35 -1.85 18.83
N ILE A 66 -13.25 -0.52 18.63
CA ILE A 66 -12.07 0.13 18.09
C ILE A 66 -11.29 0.99 19.11
N LYS A 67 -11.60 0.90 20.41
CA LYS A 67 -10.99 1.74 21.48
C LYS A 67 -9.47 1.61 21.60
N THR A 68 -8.88 0.55 21.09
CA THR A 68 -7.42 0.35 21.03
C THR A 68 -6.75 1.11 19.89
N ILE A 69 -7.53 1.70 18.98
CA ILE A 69 -7.05 2.45 17.83
C ILE A 69 -6.99 3.95 18.18
N GLY A 70 -5.92 4.63 17.74
CA GLY A 70 -5.81 6.08 17.92
C GLY A 70 -6.99 6.83 17.28
N LEU A 71 -7.45 7.90 17.94
CA LEU A 71 -8.58 8.73 17.50
C LEU A 71 -9.91 7.97 17.34
N TYR A 72 -10.10 6.90 18.09
CA TYR A 72 -11.21 5.96 17.93
C TYR A 72 -12.61 6.63 17.99
N ARG A 73 -12.81 7.63 18.85
CA ARG A 73 -14.10 8.35 18.95
C ARG A 73 -14.44 9.11 17.67
N SER A 74 -13.47 9.84 17.13
CA SER A 74 -13.65 10.56 15.86
C SER A 74 -13.85 9.60 14.69
N LYS A 75 -13.11 8.50 14.67
CA LYS A 75 -13.25 7.44 13.65
C LYS A 75 -14.61 6.75 13.74
N ALA A 76 -15.13 6.46 14.95
CA ALA A 76 -16.46 5.90 15.12
C ALA A 76 -17.54 6.83 14.53
N ARG A 77 -17.51 8.11 14.90
CA ARG A 77 -18.43 9.12 14.36
C ARG A 77 -18.36 9.22 12.83
N HIS A 78 -17.17 9.31 12.26
CA HIS A 78 -17.00 9.38 10.80
C HIS A 78 -17.51 8.12 10.10
N LEU A 79 -17.21 6.93 10.63
CA LEU A 79 -17.68 5.66 10.05
C LEU A 79 -19.20 5.52 10.11
N ILE A 80 -19.84 5.89 11.24
CA ILE A 80 -21.31 5.89 11.35
C ILE A 80 -21.92 6.83 10.29
N ALA A 81 -21.38 8.05 10.15
CA ALA A 81 -21.86 9.00 9.15
C ALA A 81 -21.63 8.50 7.72
N ALA A 82 -20.44 7.94 7.43
CA ALA A 82 -20.15 7.35 6.12
C ALA A 82 -21.07 6.17 5.79
N CYS A 83 -21.36 5.30 6.77
CA CYS A 83 -22.26 4.17 6.59
C CYS A 83 -23.70 4.62 6.30
N ARG A 84 -24.20 5.68 6.96
CA ARG A 84 -25.50 6.27 6.65
C ARG A 84 -25.55 6.76 5.20
N MET A 85 -24.53 7.52 4.77
CA MET A 85 -24.45 8.00 3.39
C MET A 85 -24.37 6.85 2.38
N LEU A 86 -23.63 5.78 2.68
CA LEU A 86 -23.59 4.59 1.81
C LEU A 86 -24.98 3.95 1.66
N ALA A 87 -25.73 3.82 2.76
CA ALA A 87 -27.08 3.26 2.74
C ALA A 87 -28.05 4.16 1.95
N GLU A 88 -28.02 5.47 2.19
CA GLU A 88 -28.93 6.43 1.60
C GLU A 88 -28.66 6.72 0.12
N LEU A 89 -27.38 6.88 -0.26
CA LEU A 89 -27.00 7.40 -1.59
C LEU A 89 -26.38 6.34 -2.52
N HIS A 90 -25.91 5.21 -1.97
CA HIS A 90 -25.15 4.23 -2.75
C HIS A 90 -25.67 2.79 -2.60
N GLY A 91 -26.91 2.60 -2.11
CA GLY A 91 -27.51 1.28 -1.92
C GLY A 91 -26.62 0.33 -1.12
N SER A 92 -25.97 0.86 -0.07
CA SER A 92 -25.05 0.13 0.82
C SER A 92 -23.79 -0.43 0.13
N GLN A 93 -23.47 0.03 -1.06
CA GLN A 93 -22.29 -0.37 -1.81
C GLN A 93 -21.22 0.72 -1.75
N VAL A 94 -19.95 0.29 -1.73
CA VAL A 94 -18.83 1.23 -1.83
C VAL A 94 -18.72 1.70 -3.28
N PRO A 95 -18.79 3.02 -3.56
CA PRO A 95 -18.71 3.52 -4.92
C PRO A 95 -17.29 3.35 -5.49
N ALA A 96 -17.21 2.99 -6.78
CA ALA A 96 -15.95 2.89 -7.52
C ALA A 96 -15.57 4.23 -8.19
N ASP A 97 -15.98 5.34 -7.60
CA ASP A 97 -15.71 6.71 -8.04
C ASP A 97 -15.02 7.52 -6.95
N ARG A 98 -14.03 8.32 -7.34
CA ARG A 98 -13.23 9.10 -6.38
C ARG A 98 -14.04 10.19 -5.71
N ALA A 99 -14.84 10.94 -6.45
CA ALA A 99 -15.59 12.06 -5.89
C ALA A 99 -16.63 11.56 -4.89
N ALA A 100 -17.31 10.47 -5.21
CA ALA A 100 -18.25 9.81 -4.31
C ALA A 100 -17.56 9.27 -3.05
N LEU A 101 -16.36 8.69 -3.17
CA LEU A 101 -15.58 8.24 -2.02
C LEU A 101 -15.10 9.41 -1.14
N GLU A 102 -14.58 10.48 -1.75
CA GLU A 102 -14.10 11.67 -1.02
C GLU A 102 -15.23 12.44 -0.33
N ALA A 103 -16.48 12.29 -0.78
CA ALA A 103 -17.66 12.84 -0.12
C ALA A 103 -18.02 12.13 1.19
N LEU A 104 -17.55 10.87 1.38
CA LEU A 104 -17.83 10.13 2.60
C LEU A 104 -17.05 10.69 3.80
N PRO A 105 -17.68 10.91 4.96
CA PRO A 105 -17.01 11.37 6.17
C PRO A 105 -15.83 10.48 6.56
N GLY A 106 -14.66 11.10 6.77
CA GLY A 106 -13.42 10.40 7.12
C GLY A 106 -12.65 9.79 5.93
N VAL A 107 -13.14 9.97 4.71
CA VAL A 107 -12.48 9.53 3.48
C VAL A 107 -11.88 10.72 2.75
N GLY A 108 -10.56 10.86 2.80
CA GLY A 108 -9.83 11.84 1.99
C GLY A 108 -9.24 11.19 0.74
N ARG A 109 -8.60 12.02 -0.11
CA ARG A 109 -7.98 11.60 -1.38
C ARG A 109 -7.11 10.35 -1.26
N LYS A 110 -6.25 10.27 -0.24
CA LYS A 110 -5.39 9.11 -0.02
C LYS A 110 -6.22 7.85 0.21
N THR A 111 -7.22 7.92 1.10
CA THR A 111 -8.12 6.79 1.42
C THR A 111 -8.89 6.36 0.18
N ALA A 112 -9.48 7.29 -0.57
CA ALA A 112 -10.16 7.01 -1.83
C ALA A 112 -9.24 6.30 -2.84
N ASN A 113 -8.00 6.77 -3.02
CA ASN A 113 -7.03 6.14 -3.91
C ASN A 113 -6.67 4.71 -3.48
N VAL A 114 -6.52 4.43 -2.17
CA VAL A 114 -6.29 3.07 -1.67
C VAL A 114 -7.45 2.16 -2.01
N ILE A 115 -8.69 2.61 -1.77
CA ILE A 115 -9.90 1.82 -2.03
C ILE A 115 -10.04 1.53 -3.52
N LEU A 116 -9.91 2.56 -4.38
CA LEU A 116 -9.99 2.41 -5.83
C LEU A 116 -8.93 1.45 -6.38
N ASN A 117 -7.70 1.54 -5.87
CA ASN A 117 -6.63 0.63 -6.28
C ASN A 117 -6.90 -0.80 -5.80
N THR A 118 -7.14 -0.97 -4.49
CA THR A 118 -7.11 -2.28 -3.84
C THR A 118 -8.40 -3.07 -4.07
N ALA A 119 -9.59 -2.42 -3.99
CA ALA A 119 -10.87 -3.09 -4.16
C ALA A 119 -11.34 -3.15 -5.61
N PHE A 120 -11.00 -2.14 -6.42
CA PHE A 120 -11.53 -1.99 -7.78
C PHE A 120 -10.46 -2.14 -8.87
N GLY A 121 -9.19 -2.37 -8.52
CA GLY A 121 -8.12 -2.54 -9.49
C GLY A 121 -7.84 -1.30 -10.34
N GLN A 122 -8.27 -0.12 -9.90
CA GLN A 122 -8.01 1.12 -10.63
C GLN A 122 -6.55 1.56 -10.45
N PRO A 123 -5.91 2.09 -11.50
CA PRO A 123 -4.51 2.49 -11.48
C PRO A 123 -4.29 3.80 -10.72
N THR A 124 -4.71 3.87 -9.44
CA THR A 124 -4.52 5.02 -8.56
C THR A 124 -3.27 4.86 -7.69
N MET A 125 -2.74 5.98 -7.21
CA MET A 125 -1.55 6.00 -6.37
C MET A 125 -1.84 6.79 -5.09
N ALA A 126 -1.93 6.09 -3.96
CA ALA A 126 -2.16 6.72 -2.66
C ALA A 126 -0.81 7.05 -1.99
N VAL A 127 -0.21 8.17 -2.37
CA VAL A 127 1.10 8.58 -1.88
C VAL A 127 1.04 8.87 -0.38
N ASP A 128 1.72 8.02 0.39
CA ASP A 128 1.96 8.18 1.82
C ASP A 128 3.43 8.57 2.08
N THR A 129 3.83 8.62 3.34
CA THR A 129 5.22 8.94 3.72
C THR A 129 6.24 7.93 3.20
N HIS A 130 5.85 6.66 3.00
CA HIS A 130 6.70 5.62 2.44
C HIS A 130 6.90 5.82 0.94
N ILE A 131 5.82 5.94 0.18
CA ILE A 131 5.86 6.18 -1.27
C ILE A 131 6.55 7.53 -1.55
N PHE A 132 6.21 8.58 -0.81
CA PHE A 132 6.83 9.89 -0.98
C PHE A 132 8.35 9.82 -0.82
N ARG A 133 8.84 9.14 0.21
CA ARG A 133 10.27 8.94 0.46
C ARG A 133 10.93 8.10 -0.64
N VAL A 134 10.33 6.97 -1.01
CA VAL A 134 10.87 6.09 -2.04
C VAL A 134 10.95 6.83 -3.37
N ALA A 135 9.89 7.48 -3.81
CA ALA A 135 9.83 8.22 -5.07
C ALA A 135 10.90 9.31 -5.17
N ASN A 136 11.12 10.06 -4.08
CA ASN A 136 12.12 11.12 -4.02
C ASN A 136 13.56 10.56 -3.94
N ARG A 137 13.79 9.51 -3.14
CA ARG A 137 15.13 8.93 -3.01
C ARG A 137 15.60 8.20 -4.26
N THR A 138 14.70 7.49 -4.91
CA THR A 138 15.04 6.72 -6.12
C THR A 138 15.18 7.58 -7.37
N GLY A 139 14.68 8.82 -7.36
CA GLY A 139 14.58 9.64 -8.55
C GLY A 139 13.41 9.26 -9.47
N LEU A 140 12.59 8.26 -9.08
CA LEU A 140 11.48 7.76 -9.91
C LEU A 140 10.43 8.85 -10.19
N ALA A 141 10.09 9.64 -9.17
CA ALA A 141 9.11 10.73 -9.28
C ALA A 141 9.38 11.79 -8.19
N PRO A 142 10.49 12.54 -8.27
CA PRO A 142 10.83 13.52 -7.26
C PRO A 142 9.82 14.68 -7.26
N GLY A 143 9.38 15.08 -6.07
CA GLY A 143 8.41 16.16 -5.91
C GLY A 143 8.40 16.72 -4.48
N LYS A 144 7.94 17.96 -4.36
CA LYS A 144 7.86 18.69 -3.09
C LYS A 144 6.55 18.41 -2.33
N THR A 145 5.51 18.02 -3.03
CA THR A 145 4.19 17.73 -2.46
C THR A 145 3.73 16.31 -2.81
N VAL A 146 2.84 15.75 -1.98
CA VAL A 146 2.20 14.45 -2.21
C VAL A 146 1.51 14.40 -3.57
N LEU A 147 0.79 15.46 -3.94
CA LEU A 147 0.06 15.53 -5.22
C LEU A 147 1.00 15.59 -6.43
N GLU A 148 2.13 16.28 -6.30
CA GLU A 148 3.14 16.31 -7.36
C GLU A 148 3.75 14.93 -7.58
N VAL A 149 4.11 14.23 -6.50
CA VAL A 149 4.63 12.85 -6.55
C VAL A 149 3.60 11.90 -7.15
N GLU A 150 2.33 11.98 -6.71
CA GLU A 150 1.22 11.19 -7.27
C GLU A 150 1.12 11.35 -8.79
N ARG A 151 1.06 12.59 -9.28
CA ARG A 151 0.96 12.90 -10.72
C ARG A 151 2.15 12.38 -11.52
N LYS A 152 3.36 12.57 -11.00
CA LYS A 152 4.60 12.09 -11.63
C LYS A 152 4.65 10.57 -11.68
N LEU A 153 4.32 9.87 -10.58
CA LEU A 153 4.27 8.40 -10.55
C LEU A 153 3.29 7.85 -11.58
N LEU A 154 2.08 8.41 -11.66
CA LEU A 154 1.08 7.98 -12.64
C LEU A 154 1.51 8.24 -14.09
N LYS A 155 2.34 9.25 -14.33
CA LYS A 155 2.91 9.54 -15.66
C LYS A 155 4.10 8.63 -15.99
N THR A 156 4.99 8.39 -15.02
CA THR A 156 6.26 7.69 -15.23
C THR A 156 6.09 6.17 -15.24
N ILE A 157 5.18 5.63 -14.43
CA ILE A 157 4.99 4.18 -14.33
C ILE A 157 4.18 3.68 -15.53
N PRO A 158 4.70 2.70 -16.30
CA PRO A 158 3.96 2.08 -17.39
C PRO A 158 2.62 1.52 -16.92
N ALA A 159 1.60 1.57 -17.79
CA ALA A 159 0.22 1.22 -17.46
C ALA A 159 0.08 -0.19 -16.85
N GLU A 160 0.84 -1.15 -17.36
CA GLU A 160 0.87 -2.54 -16.92
C GLU A 160 1.34 -2.76 -15.46
N PHE A 161 2.01 -1.76 -14.86
CA PHE A 161 2.51 -1.81 -13.50
C PHE A 161 1.73 -0.94 -12.51
N ARG A 162 0.87 -0.03 -12.99
CA ARG A 162 0.30 1.04 -12.14
C ARG A 162 -0.52 0.52 -10.98
N VAL A 163 -1.27 -0.53 -11.17
CA VAL A 163 -2.11 -1.12 -10.10
C VAL A 163 -1.24 -1.65 -8.98
N ASP A 164 -0.25 -2.47 -9.32
CA ASP A 164 0.60 -3.13 -8.33
C ASP A 164 1.67 -2.20 -7.75
N ALA A 165 2.06 -1.17 -8.50
CA ALA A 165 3.13 -0.24 -8.11
C ALA A 165 2.84 0.45 -6.78
N HIS A 166 1.58 0.72 -6.47
CA HIS A 166 1.16 1.27 -5.18
C HIS A 166 1.66 0.41 -4.02
N HIS A 167 1.37 -0.88 -4.07
CA HIS A 167 1.77 -1.82 -3.03
C HIS A 167 3.27 -2.10 -3.02
N TRP A 168 3.93 -2.26 -4.18
CA TRP A 168 5.39 -2.42 -4.23
C TRP A 168 6.11 -1.24 -3.59
N LEU A 169 5.71 -0.02 -3.87
CA LEU A 169 6.37 1.17 -3.33
C LEU A 169 6.14 1.32 -1.82
N ILE A 170 4.93 1.00 -1.32
CA ILE A 170 4.66 0.99 0.12
C ILE A 170 5.52 -0.06 0.83
N LEU A 171 5.48 -1.31 0.37
CA LEU A 171 6.22 -2.41 0.98
C LEU A 171 7.73 -2.16 0.92
N HIS A 172 8.24 -1.66 -0.21
CA HIS A 172 9.63 -1.27 -0.35
C HIS A 172 10.02 -0.17 0.66
N GLY A 173 9.16 0.82 0.84
CA GLY A 173 9.37 1.89 1.82
C GLY A 173 9.30 1.42 3.27
N ARG A 174 8.45 0.44 3.58
CA ARG A 174 8.32 -0.12 4.94
C ARG A 174 9.51 -0.99 5.32
N TYR A 175 9.95 -1.87 4.45
CA TYR A 175 10.87 -2.96 4.80
C TYR A 175 12.31 -2.78 4.32
N VAL A 176 12.52 -2.05 3.22
CA VAL A 176 13.83 -1.85 2.61
C VAL A 176 14.28 -0.39 2.69
N CYS A 177 13.60 0.53 2.01
CA CYS A 177 13.96 1.95 2.00
C CYS A 177 13.43 2.68 3.24
N GLN A 178 13.87 2.27 4.42
CA GLN A 178 13.44 2.81 5.71
C GLN A 178 13.90 4.26 5.89
N ALA A 179 13.20 5.03 6.76
CA ALA A 179 13.44 6.46 6.93
C ALA A 179 14.85 6.76 7.47
N ARG A 180 15.22 6.12 8.59
CA ARG A 180 16.49 6.39 9.30
C ARG A 180 17.65 5.52 8.83
N LYS A 181 17.39 4.21 8.62
CA LYS A 181 18.43 3.23 8.23
C LYS A 181 17.94 2.42 7.02
N PRO A 182 18.03 2.96 5.80
CA PRO A 182 17.63 2.20 4.62
C PRO A 182 18.59 1.03 4.40
N LYS A 183 18.04 -0.14 4.04
CA LYS A 183 18.81 -1.35 3.79
C LYS A 183 19.31 -1.37 2.34
N CYS A 184 20.21 -0.45 1.99
CA CYS A 184 20.64 -0.28 0.61
C CYS A 184 21.46 -1.46 0.08
N GLY A 185 22.21 -2.17 0.93
CA GLY A 185 22.94 -3.38 0.57
C GLY A 185 22.03 -4.57 0.19
N GLU A 186 20.78 -4.60 0.70
CA GLU A 186 19.78 -5.62 0.39
C GLU A 186 18.79 -5.15 -0.70
N CYS A 187 18.93 -3.90 -1.20
CA CYS A 187 17.94 -3.28 -2.07
C CYS A 187 18.12 -3.73 -3.52
N ILE A 188 17.12 -4.41 -4.07
CA ILE A 188 17.12 -4.94 -5.44
C ILE A 188 17.13 -3.88 -6.55
N ILE A 189 16.97 -2.60 -6.19
CA ILE A 189 17.04 -1.45 -7.10
C ILE A 189 18.12 -0.44 -6.68
N ALA A 190 19.10 -0.86 -5.86
CA ALA A 190 20.14 0.04 -5.34
C ALA A 190 20.99 0.68 -6.45
N ASP A 191 21.27 -0.07 -7.51
CA ASP A 191 22.01 0.37 -8.70
C ASP A 191 21.26 1.42 -9.54
N LEU A 192 19.92 1.37 -9.53
CA LEU A 192 19.04 2.33 -10.24
C LEU A 192 18.67 3.54 -9.38
N CYS A 193 19.01 3.52 -8.08
CA CYS A 193 18.57 4.53 -7.13
C CYS A 193 19.51 5.75 -7.12
N GLU A 194 18.96 6.96 -7.19
CA GLU A 194 19.72 8.22 -7.18
C GLU A 194 20.08 8.72 -5.78
N TYR A 195 19.63 8.04 -4.71
CA TYR A 195 19.86 8.48 -3.33
C TYR A 195 21.34 8.49 -2.98
N LYS A 196 21.89 9.67 -2.67
CA LYS A 196 23.30 9.85 -2.33
C LYS A 196 23.68 9.34 -0.95
N GLY A 197 22.71 9.26 -0.02
CA GLY A 197 22.93 8.78 1.36
C GLY A 197 22.69 7.26 1.50
N LYS A 198 23.08 6.45 0.53
CA LYS A 198 22.99 4.98 0.60
C LYS A 198 23.82 4.44 1.75
N THR A 199 23.26 3.49 2.49
CA THR A 199 23.94 2.77 3.58
C THR A 199 24.32 1.37 3.11
N TRP A 200 25.59 1.03 3.30
CA TRP A 200 26.13 -0.28 2.95
C TRP A 200 26.57 -1.03 4.20
N PRO A 201 26.57 -2.37 4.24
CA PRO A 201 27.22 -3.13 5.30
C PRO A 201 28.70 -2.73 5.43
N ALA A 202 29.22 -2.73 6.64
CA ALA A 202 30.60 -2.26 6.93
C ALA A 202 31.68 -2.93 6.07
N THR A 203 31.48 -4.18 5.66
CA THR A 203 32.39 -4.93 4.76
C THR A 203 32.45 -4.37 3.33
N GLU A 204 31.39 -3.76 2.84
CA GLU A 204 31.38 -3.16 1.50
C GLU A 204 31.91 -1.72 1.48
N GLU A 205 31.78 -0.98 2.60
CA GLU A 205 32.38 0.36 2.71
C GLU A 205 33.92 0.30 2.68
N MET A 206 34.54 -0.71 3.30
CA MET A 206 36.00 -0.90 3.26
C MET A 206 36.47 -1.22 1.83
N ASN A 207 35.72 -2.01 1.06
CA ASN A 207 36.11 -2.39 -0.29
C ASN A 207 35.92 -1.25 -1.32
N LYS A 208 35.01 -0.31 -1.08
CA LYS A 208 34.86 0.89 -1.94
C LYS A 208 35.91 1.96 -1.68
N ARG A 209 36.37 2.08 -0.46
CA ARG A 209 37.47 3.00 -0.10
C ARG A 209 38.83 2.50 -0.62
N SER A 210 39.04 1.18 -0.66
CA SER A 210 40.27 0.58 -1.21
C SER A 210 40.34 0.63 -2.75
N ASN A 211 39.20 0.61 -3.46
CA ASN A 211 39.18 0.69 -4.92
C ASN A 211 39.12 2.12 -5.51
N GLY A 212 39.01 3.14 -4.64
CA GLY A 212 38.99 4.55 -5.06
C GLY A 212 40.36 5.22 -5.16
N SER A 213 41.45 4.51 -4.88
CA SER A 213 42.80 5.07 -4.81
C SER A 213 43.84 4.26 -5.59
N THR A 214 43.58 3.86 -6.82
CA THR A 214 44.60 3.56 -7.83
C THR A 214 43.96 3.47 -9.22
N ALA A 215 44.09 4.53 -9.97
CA ALA A 215 44.00 4.45 -11.43
C ALA A 215 45.44 4.44 -11.92
N SER A 216 45.99 3.28 -12.27
CA SER A 216 47.01 3.09 -13.31
C SER A 216 47.22 1.58 -13.55
N ASP A 217 47.00 1.21 -14.82
CA ASP A 217 47.57 0.12 -15.61
C ASP A 217 47.51 -1.35 -15.18
N GLY A 218 46.95 -2.16 -16.09
CA GLY A 218 47.46 -3.51 -16.37
C GLY A 218 46.48 -4.67 -16.25
N ALA A 219 45.92 -5.08 -17.39
CA ALA A 219 45.66 -6.45 -17.89
C ALA A 219 45.00 -7.53 -17.02
N THR A 220 43.84 -7.97 -17.56
CA THR A 220 43.31 -9.36 -17.73
C THR A 220 43.46 -10.38 -16.60
N SER A 221 42.33 -10.79 -16.01
CA SER A 221 41.92 -12.22 -15.98
C SER A 221 40.47 -12.37 -15.50
N HIS A 222 39.66 -13.13 -16.25
CA HIS A 222 38.30 -13.53 -15.95
C HIS A 222 38.28 -14.47 -14.73
N SER A 223 37.45 -14.14 -13.73
CA SER A 223 36.96 -15.12 -12.77
C SER A 223 35.52 -14.75 -12.38
N THR A 224 34.59 -15.50 -12.93
CA THR A 224 33.17 -15.48 -12.58
C THR A 224 32.99 -16.09 -11.20
N LYS A 225 32.73 -15.27 -10.17
CA LYS A 225 32.14 -15.73 -8.91
C LYS A 225 30.69 -15.30 -8.86
N SER A 226 29.80 -16.29 -8.96
CA SER A 226 28.38 -16.16 -8.73
C SER A 226 28.14 -15.76 -7.26
N ALA A 227 27.72 -14.52 -7.03
CA ALA A 227 27.21 -14.09 -5.75
C ALA A 227 25.73 -14.49 -5.64
N SER A 228 25.46 -15.57 -4.91
CA SER A 228 24.11 -15.92 -4.44
C SER A 228 23.71 -14.94 -3.34
N GLY A 229 23.26 -13.74 -3.74
CA GLY A 229 22.69 -12.76 -2.83
C GLY A 229 21.31 -13.23 -2.39
N GLN A 230 21.12 -13.47 -1.09
CA GLN A 230 19.78 -13.62 -0.51
C GLN A 230 18.99 -12.33 -0.77
N VAL A 231 17.97 -12.44 -1.62
CA VAL A 231 17.03 -11.35 -1.90
C VAL A 231 16.22 -11.11 -0.61
N ALA A 232 16.20 -9.86 -0.11
CA ALA A 232 15.36 -9.49 1.02
C ALA A 232 13.90 -9.88 0.71
N ALA A 233 13.41 -10.94 1.39
CA ALA A 233 12.07 -11.43 1.19
C ALA A 233 11.07 -10.42 1.75
N TYR A 234 10.13 -9.95 0.91
CA TYR A 234 8.93 -9.31 1.39
C TYR A 234 8.13 -10.32 2.21
N PRO A 235 7.47 -9.91 3.31
CA PRO A 235 6.62 -10.81 4.05
C PRO A 235 5.58 -11.44 3.09
N PRO A 236 5.25 -12.74 3.26
CA PRO A 236 4.27 -13.39 2.42
C PRO A 236 2.93 -12.65 2.50
N PRO A 237 2.19 -12.53 1.38
CA PRO A 237 0.88 -11.92 1.38
C PRO A 237 -0.04 -12.66 2.34
N SER A 238 -0.84 -11.93 3.10
CA SER A 238 -1.90 -12.50 3.92
C SER A 238 -2.84 -13.33 3.03
N PRO A 239 -3.28 -14.54 3.45
CA PRO A 239 -4.12 -15.38 2.61
C PRO A 239 -5.41 -14.63 2.24
N ARG A 240 -5.65 -14.49 0.93
CA ARG A 240 -6.93 -14.00 0.42
C ARG A 240 -7.98 -15.03 0.80
N THR A 241 -8.88 -14.71 1.72
CA THR A 241 -10.09 -15.48 1.93
C THR A 241 -10.96 -15.32 0.68
N GLY A 242 -10.98 -16.35 -0.17
CA GLY A 242 -11.52 -16.30 -1.51
C GLY A 242 -13.03 -16.08 -1.52
N GLY A 243 -13.43 -14.87 -1.90
CA GLY A 243 -14.77 -14.62 -2.43
C GLY A 243 -14.85 -15.10 -3.88
N LYS A 244 -15.41 -16.29 -4.12
CA LYS A 244 -15.78 -16.73 -5.47
C LYS A 244 -16.86 -15.79 -6.00
N THR A 245 -16.51 -14.85 -6.85
CA THR A 245 -17.46 -14.09 -7.65
C THR A 245 -18.15 -15.04 -8.64
N LYS A 246 -19.39 -15.45 -8.34
CA LYS A 246 -20.25 -16.10 -9.32
C LYS A 246 -20.49 -15.11 -10.47
N ARG A 247 -19.97 -15.40 -11.65
CA ARG A 247 -20.37 -14.74 -12.91
C ARG A 247 -21.87 -14.95 -13.08
N ARG A 248 -22.62 -13.86 -13.02
CA ARG A 248 -24.05 -13.84 -13.34
C ARG A 248 -24.16 -13.95 -14.85
N ALA A 249 -24.71 -15.07 -15.31
CA ALA A 249 -25.05 -15.26 -16.72
C ALA A 249 -26.15 -14.26 -17.10
N THR A 250 -25.96 -13.58 -18.21
CA THR A 250 -26.96 -12.74 -18.88
C THR A 250 -28.05 -13.64 -19.44
N PRO A 251 -29.37 -13.33 -19.25
CA PRO A 251 -30.41 -14.07 -19.91
C PRO A 251 -30.43 -13.72 -21.41
N ALA A 252 -30.52 -14.75 -22.25
CA ALA A 252 -30.72 -14.63 -23.69
C ALA A 252 -32.09 -13.93 -23.97
N LYS A 253 -32.07 -12.99 -24.92
CA LYS A 253 -33.29 -12.47 -25.53
C LYS A 253 -33.86 -13.58 -26.40
N THR A 254 -35.07 -13.97 -26.11
CA THR A 254 -35.97 -14.68 -27.05
C THR A 254 -36.83 -13.66 -27.76
N ASP A 255 -36.92 -13.84 -29.07
CA ASP A 255 -37.79 -13.11 -30.04
C ASP A 255 -39.25 -13.09 -29.65
#